data_ba6cca25cfe339ae3f2e8bf761ab8217
#
_entry.id   ba6cca25cfe339ae3f2e8bf761ab8217
#
_cell.length_a   1.000
_cell.length_b   1.000
_cell.length_c   1.000
_cell.angle_alpha   90.00
_cell.angle_beta   90.00
_cell.angle_gamma   90.00
#
_symmetry.space_group_name_H-M   'P 1'
#
loop_
_entity.id
_entity.type
_entity.pdbx_description
1 polymer ?
#
loop_
_entity_poly.entity_id
_entity_poly.type
_entity_poly.pdbx_seq_one_letter_code
_entity_poly.pdbx_strand_id
1 'polypeptide(L)'
;MTTGANNLVTKRGVLVIHPGALGDVLLARPVLHALRAQFPNHEIALLSANAVGSLLCDSGEVDRIFPLEETYLSQLFAGYGSIGDAFKSWLRQCQVGVGWLQDTEGALTDSLRAAGVESINVRSPFSSELAAIHQADRYFEAIGMEWIGRDFTHDLILSAELKRQGRRILEACNWNGASPLVLIHPGSGSVHKCVEAWPLAKVIEWLLEADMTPMLLEGPADERQVAQVRSSLTVSVPVIRDLSLSIVASVLAHAALYVGHDSGITHLAAALAIPTVACFGPTQASRWAPRGSTVSVLSGRPCVCADWRQVETCKEKVCLQISVEGMIAACRTYVVSPP
;
A
#
# COMPACT_ATOMS: atom_id res chain seq x y z
N MET A 1 -13.46 -13.04 53.02
CA MET A 1 -13.52 -12.02 51.97
C MET A 1 -12.15 -11.89 51.37
N THR A 2 -11.85 -12.64 50.34
CA THR A 2 -10.58 -12.62 49.60
C THR A 2 -10.80 -11.78 48.36
N THR A 3 -10.29 -10.56 48.42
CA THR A 3 -10.24 -9.67 47.25
C THR A 3 -9.28 -10.26 46.20
N GLY A 4 -9.85 -10.83 45.17
CA GLY A 4 -9.09 -11.22 43.98
C GLY A 4 -8.50 -9.95 43.32
N ALA A 5 -7.20 -9.77 43.45
CA ALA A 5 -6.47 -8.84 42.62
C ALA A 5 -6.56 -9.37 41.18
N ASN A 6 -7.35 -8.72 40.33
CA ASN A 6 -7.23 -8.85 38.87
C ASN A 6 -5.83 -8.38 38.50
N ASN A 7 -4.90 -9.31 38.35
CA ASN A 7 -3.65 -9.09 37.64
C ASN A 7 -4.04 -8.83 36.15
N LEU A 8 -4.31 -7.58 35.82
CA LEU A 8 -4.27 -7.10 34.46
C LEU A 8 -2.84 -7.36 33.97
N VAL A 9 -2.65 -8.47 33.26
CA VAL A 9 -1.42 -8.72 32.51
C VAL A 9 -1.28 -7.55 31.53
N THR A 10 -0.40 -6.62 31.86
CA THR A 10 -0.08 -5.50 30.97
C THR A 10 0.44 -6.08 29.66
N LYS A 11 -0.32 -5.92 28.57
CA LYS A 11 0.15 -6.29 27.24
C LYS A 11 1.50 -5.63 26.99
N ARG A 12 2.49 -6.38 26.54
CA ARG A 12 3.75 -5.81 26.07
C ARG A 12 3.55 -5.26 24.67
N GLY A 13 4.16 -4.11 24.33
CA GLY A 13 4.04 -3.46 23.04
C GLY A 13 5.07 -3.96 22.03
N VAL A 14 4.71 -3.91 20.75
CA VAL A 14 5.60 -3.99 19.60
C VAL A 14 5.45 -2.70 18.81
N LEU A 15 6.52 -1.93 18.64
CA LEU A 15 6.53 -0.72 17.83
C LEU A 15 7.06 -1.03 16.43
N VAL A 16 6.28 -0.69 15.43
CA VAL A 16 6.70 -0.74 14.02
C VAL A 16 6.77 0.69 13.49
N ILE A 17 7.91 1.09 12.95
CA ILE A 17 8.14 2.45 12.42
C ILE A 17 8.33 2.35 10.91
N HIS A 18 7.36 2.85 10.16
CA HIS A 18 7.39 2.86 8.71
C HIS A 18 6.96 4.21 8.12
N PRO A 19 7.90 5.15 7.91
CA PRO A 19 7.58 6.48 7.39
C PRO A 19 7.37 6.53 5.87
N GLY A 20 7.39 5.38 5.18
CA GLY A 20 7.21 5.29 3.73
C GLY A 20 5.78 5.54 3.27
N ALA A 21 5.61 5.62 1.94
CA ALA A 21 4.31 5.79 1.30
C ALA A 21 3.42 4.54 1.45
N LEU A 22 2.14 4.66 1.08
CA LEU A 22 1.15 3.58 1.16
C LEU A 22 1.66 2.24 0.61
N GLY A 23 2.24 2.25 -0.60
CA GLY A 23 2.75 1.03 -1.23
C GLY A 23 3.85 0.35 -0.42
N ASP A 24 4.76 1.15 0.16
CA ASP A 24 5.86 0.65 0.98
C ASP A 24 5.34 -0.03 2.25
N VAL A 25 4.38 0.61 2.93
CA VAL A 25 3.75 0.06 4.15
C VAL A 25 2.98 -1.22 3.83
N LEU A 26 2.26 -1.26 2.70
CA LEU A 26 1.54 -2.46 2.27
C LEU A 26 2.48 -3.62 1.91
N LEU A 27 3.67 -3.34 1.37
CA LEU A 27 4.72 -4.35 1.17
C LEU A 27 5.31 -4.88 2.48
N ALA A 28 5.20 -4.13 3.58
CA ALA A 28 5.65 -4.58 4.90
C ALA A 28 4.59 -5.39 5.68
N ARG A 29 3.34 -5.53 5.19
CA ARG A 29 2.27 -6.30 5.85
C ARG A 29 2.66 -7.74 6.23
N PRO A 30 3.39 -8.49 5.37
CA PRO A 30 3.85 -9.83 5.77
C PRO A 30 4.67 -9.82 7.06
N VAL A 31 5.44 -8.76 7.32
CA VAL A 31 6.19 -8.60 8.58
C VAL A 31 5.24 -8.33 9.75
N LEU A 32 4.18 -7.53 9.57
CA LEU A 32 3.17 -7.31 10.61
C LEU A 32 2.51 -8.64 11.01
N HIS A 33 2.17 -9.48 10.05
CA HIS A 33 1.62 -10.81 10.31
C HIS A 33 2.62 -11.74 11.05
N ALA A 34 3.89 -11.70 10.66
CA ALA A 34 4.93 -12.45 11.35
C ALA A 34 5.12 -11.98 12.80
N LEU A 35 5.13 -10.67 13.03
CA LEU A 35 5.19 -10.08 14.36
C LEU A 35 3.94 -10.47 15.20
N ARG A 36 2.75 -10.44 14.60
CA ARG A 36 1.52 -10.88 15.29
C ARG A 36 1.59 -12.36 15.68
N ALA A 37 2.11 -13.22 14.79
CA ALA A 37 2.27 -14.65 15.07
C ALA A 37 3.32 -14.90 16.19
N GLN A 38 4.41 -14.13 16.19
CA GLN A 38 5.46 -14.23 17.20
C GLN A 38 5.04 -13.63 18.55
N PHE A 39 4.22 -12.59 18.54
CA PHE A 39 3.78 -11.83 19.71
C PHE A 39 2.25 -11.76 19.82
N PRO A 40 1.55 -12.91 19.95
CA PRO A 40 0.09 -12.96 19.82
C PRO A 40 -0.67 -12.17 20.90
N ASN A 41 -0.02 -11.91 22.07
CA ASN A 41 -0.62 -11.21 23.19
C ASN A 41 -0.06 -9.78 23.35
N HIS A 42 0.65 -9.24 22.36
CA HIS A 42 1.20 -7.90 22.39
C HIS A 42 0.34 -6.92 21.60
N GLU A 43 0.31 -5.68 22.04
CA GLU A 43 -0.23 -4.56 21.27
C GLU A 43 0.77 -4.20 20.19
N ILE A 44 0.42 -4.33 18.91
CA ILE A 44 1.22 -3.87 17.78
C ILE A 44 0.82 -2.44 17.45
N ALA A 45 1.76 -1.52 17.61
CA ALA A 45 1.57 -0.13 17.24
C ALA A 45 2.37 0.19 15.98
N LEU A 46 1.76 0.94 15.05
CA LEU A 46 2.39 1.41 13.83
C LEU A 46 2.60 2.93 13.87
N LEU A 47 3.83 3.37 13.69
CA LEU A 47 4.19 4.77 13.46
C LEU A 47 4.34 4.98 11.96
N SER A 48 3.32 5.57 11.34
CA SER A 48 3.21 5.79 9.89
C SER A 48 2.31 6.97 9.58
N ALA A 49 2.14 7.32 8.29
CA ALA A 49 1.13 8.30 7.88
C ALA A 49 -0.25 7.90 8.39
N ASN A 50 -1.00 8.87 8.93
CA ASN A 50 -2.28 8.63 9.62
C ASN A 50 -3.29 7.85 8.76
N ALA A 51 -3.43 8.20 7.48
CA ALA A 51 -4.36 7.53 6.57
C ALA A 51 -4.04 6.03 6.40
N VAL A 52 -2.75 5.68 6.32
CA VAL A 52 -2.28 4.29 6.16
C VAL A 52 -2.44 3.52 7.47
N GLY A 53 -2.00 4.11 8.58
CA GLY A 53 -2.13 3.51 9.90
C GLY A 53 -3.59 3.25 10.28
N SER A 54 -4.49 4.21 10.01
CA SER A 54 -5.93 4.06 10.25
C SER A 54 -6.53 2.90 9.46
N LEU A 55 -6.19 2.77 8.17
CA LEU A 55 -6.64 1.65 7.35
C LEU A 55 -6.23 0.31 7.94
N LEU A 56 -4.96 0.17 8.39
CA LEU A 56 -4.45 -1.07 8.96
C LEU A 56 -5.00 -1.33 10.37
N CYS A 57 -5.33 -0.30 11.14
CA CYS A 57 -6.02 -0.42 12.40
C CYS A 57 -7.48 -0.86 12.23
N ASP A 58 -8.21 -0.25 11.29
CA ASP A 58 -9.59 -0.59 10.96
C ASP A 58 -9.73 -2.02 10.42
N SER A 59 -8.68 -2.55 9.79
CA SER A 59 -8.62 -3.93 9.32
C SER A 59 -8.12 -4.94 10.37
N GLY A 60 -7.72 -4.47 11.56
CA GLY A 60 -7.24 -5.31 12.66
C GLY A 60 -5.80 -5.84 12.50
N GLU A 61 -5.03 -5.31 11.56
CA GLU A 61 -3.62 -5.71 11.38
C GLU A 61 -2.70 -5.11 12.44
N VAL A 62 -3.02 -3.89 12.89
CA VAL A 62 -2.37 -3.23 14.02
C VAL A 62 -3.41 -2.77 15.05
N ASP A 63 -2.99 -2.63 16.30
CA ASP A 63 -3.89 -2.28 17.40
C ASP A 63 -3.88 -0.77 17.69
N ARG A 64 -2.81 -0.07 17.30
CA ARG A 64 -2.61 1.35 17.59
C ARG A 64 -1.84 2.03 16.47
N ILE A 65 -2.09 3.33 16.31
CA ILE A 65 -1.31 4.20 15.41
C ILE A 65 -0.66 5.34 16.18
N PHE A 66 0.54 5.68 15.75
CA PHE A 66 1.24 6.93 16.08
C PHE A 66 1.43 7.68 14.77
N PRO A 67 0.61 8.72 14.48
CA PRO A 67 0.66 9.41 13.20
C PRO A 67 1.98 10.14 12.96
N LEU A 68 2.52 10.04 11.74
CA LEU A 68 3.71 10.80 11.33
C LEU A 68 3.46 12.30 11.31
N GLU A 69 2.23 12.72 11.10
CA GLU A 69 1.79 14.11 11.11
C GLU A 69 1.89 14.74 12.51
N GLU A 70 2.02 13.90 13.53
CA GLU A 70 2.33 14.31 14.90
C GLU A 70 3.85 14.24 15.15
N THR A 71 4.26 14.62 16.35
CA THR A 71 5.69 14.80 16.67
C THR A 71 6.41 13.51 17.11
N TYR A 72 5.79 12.35 17.10
CA TYR A 72 6.37 11.11 17.64
C TYR A 72 7.73 10.76 17.04
N LEU A 73 7.83 10.77 15.72
CA LEU A 73 9.09 10.44 15.05
C LEU A 73 10.18 11.48 15.33
N SER A 74 9.83 12.76 15.24
CA SER A 74 10.78 13.85 15.52
C SER A 74 11.27 13.84 16.99
N GLN A 75 10.39 13.50 17.93
CA GLN A 75 10.76 13.32 19.35
C GLN A 75 11.80 12.21 19.53
N LEU A 76 11.64 11.08 18.82
CA LEU A 76 12.61 9.97 18.87
C LEU A 76 13.98 10.41 18.36
N PHE A 77 14.05 11.19 17.27
CA PHE A 77 15.32 11.72 16.77
C PHE A 77 15.93 12.83 17.64
N ALA A 78 15.09 13.61 18.33
CA ALA A 78 15.56 14.69 19.21
C ALA A 78 16.09 14.18 20.57
N GLY A 79 15.99 12.89 20.83
CA GLY A 79 16.50 12.24 22.05
C GLY A 79 15.43 11.99 23.10
N TYR A 80 15.73 11.08 24.02
CA TYR A 80 14.78 10.60 25.06
C TYR A 80 14.13 11.74 25.87
N GLY A 81 14.87 12.81 26.15
CA GLY A 81 14.38 13.99 26.87
C GLY A 81 13.16 14.65 26.17
N SER A 82 13.13 14.61 24.86
CA SER A 82 12.13 15.27 24.02
C SER A 82 10.83 14.46 23.85
N ILE A 83 10.83 13.17 24.25
CA ILE A 83 9.65 12.32 24.10
C ILE A 83 8.60 12.72 25.12
N GLY A 84 7.34 12.89 24.70
CA GLY A 84 6.21 13.20 25.57
C GLY A 84 5.86 12.06 26.54
N ASP A 85 5.35 12.39 27.72
CA ASP A 85 5.15 11.42 28.83
C ASP A 85 4.22 10.27 28.46
N ALA A 86 3.17 10.51 27.69
CA ALA A 86 2.25 9.47 27.25
C ALA A 86 2.93 8.45 26.35
N PHE A 87 3.73 8.92 25.37
CA PHE A 87 4.48 8.06 24.47
C PHE A 87 5.62 7.34 25.22
N LYS A 88 6.34 8.04 26.13
CA LYS A 88 7.31 7.38 27.01
C LYS A 88 6.69 6.25 27.83
N SER A 89 5.52 6.50 28.41
CA SER A 89 4.81 5.50 29.21
C SER A 89 4.45 4.27 28.39
N TRP A 90 4.06 4.44 27.13
CA TRP A 90 3.78 3.35 26.22
C TRP A 90 5.08 2.64 25.80
N LEU A 91 6.14 3.37 25.47
CA LEU A 91 7.44 2.79 25.06
C LEU A 91 8.05 1.94 26.19
N ARG A 92 7.87 2.28 27.46
CA ARG A 92 8.33 1.47 28.60
C ARG A 92 7.72 0.06 28.62
N GLN A 93 6.58 -0.13 27.96
CA GLN A 93 5.92 -1.42 27.86
C GLN A 93 6.29 -2.15 26.56
N CYS A 94 7.06 -1.52 25.67
CA CYS A 94 7.50 -2.10 24.42
C CYS A 94 8.60 -3.13 24.64
N GLN A 95 8.38 -4.32 24.08
CA GLN A 95 9.41 -5.35 24.03
C GLN A 95 10.29 -5.21 22.79
N VAL A 96 9.66 -4.90 21.64
CA VAL A 96 10.34 -4.87 20.34
C VAL A 96 10.06 -3.55 19.61
N GLY A 97 11.11 -2.97 19.05
CA GLY A 97 11.04 -1.86 18.09
C GLY A 97 11.64 -2.29 16.74
N VAL A 98 10.85 -2.21 15.68
CA VAL A 98 11.28 -2.48 14.32
C VAL A 98 11.08 -1.23 13.47
N GLY A 99 12.05 -0.86 12.62
CA GLY A 99 11.91 0.33 11.79
C GLY A 99 12.66 0.24 10.47
N TRP A 100 12.05 0.82 9.43
CA TRP A 100 12.64 0.91 8.10
C TRP A 100 12.91 2.37 7.71
N LEU A 101 13.96 2.93 8.29
CA LEU A 101 14.41 4.29 8.02
C LEU A 101 15.91 4.41 8.28
N GLN A 102 16.50 5.52 7.83
CA GLN A 102 17.89 5.82 8.14
C GLN A 102 18.03 6.30 9.58
N ASP A 103 18.89 5.66 10.33
CA ASP A 103 19.30 6.06 11.68
C ASP A 103 20.84 5.97 11.79
N THR A 104 21.53 6.73 10.92
CA THR A 104 22.99 6.63 10.73
C THR A 104 23.76 6.93 12.00
N GLU A 105 23.29 7.87 12.79
CA GLU A 105 23.91 8.29 14.05
C GLU A 105 23.37 7.51 15.28
N GLY A 106 22.36 6.66 15.08
CA GLY A 106 21.75 5.86 16.14
C GLY A 106 20.82 6.65 17.08
N ALA A 107 20.51 7.91 16.78
CA ALA A 107 19.75 8.77 17.68
C ALA A 107 18.36 8.21 18.02
N LEU A 108 17.64 7.67 17.03
CA LEU A 108 16.35 7.02 17.23
C LEU A 108 16.51 5.73 18.04
N THR A 109 17.48 4.89 17.70
CA THR A 109 17.78 3.64 18.41
C THR A 109 18.13 3.91 19.87
N ASP A 110 18.94 4.92 20.14
CA ASP A 110 19.32 5.29 21.51
C ASP A 110 18.13 5.83 22.31
N SER A 111 17.25 6.60 21.68
CA SER A 111 16.03 7.10 22.31
C SER A 111 15.08 5.95 22.68
N LEU A 112 14.90 4.97 21.80
CA LEU A 112 14.08 3.77 22.08
C LEU A 112 14.70 2.94 23.21
N ARG A 113 16.03 2.76 23.21
CA ARG A 113 16.75 2.04 24.27
C ARG A 113 16.62 2.75 25.61
N ALA A 114 16.81 4.07 25.63
CA ALA A 114 16.63 4.87 26.84
C ALA A 114 15.17 4.86 27.36
N ALA A 115 14.20 4.71 26.46
CA ALA A 115 12.80 4.54 26.83
C ALA A 115 12.46 3.14 27.37
N GLY A 116 13.41 2.17 27.30
CA GLY A 116 13.25 0.83 27.84
C GLY A 116 12.77 -0.23 26.84
N VAL A 117 12.84 0.04 25.53
CA VAL A 117 12.57 -0.98 24.50
C VAL A 117 13.67 -2.04 24.52
N GLU A 118 13.31 -3.32 24.65
CA GLU A 118 14.28 -4.40 24.93
C GLU A 118 15.06 -4.82 23.67
N SER A 119 14.39 -4.98 22.54
CA SER A 119 15.00 -5.37 21.25
C SER A 119 14.69 -4.33 20.19
N ILE A 120 15.71 -3.84 19.52
CA ILE A 120 15.56 -2.76 18.52
C ILE A 120 16.27 -3.15 17.24
N ASN A 121 15.52 -3.19 16.13
CA ASN A 121 16.00 -3.47 14.80
C ASN A 121 15.56 -2.36 13.84
N VAL A 122 16.40 -1.36 13.63
CA VAL A 122 16.18 -0.27 12.67
C VAL A 122 17.13 -0.44 11.50
N ARG A 123 16.58 -0.49 10.27
CA ARG A 123 17.33 -0.74 9.03
C ARG A 123 16.90 0.22 7.95
N SER A 124 17.87 0.73 7.18
CA SER A 124 17.58 1.50 5.98
C SER A 124 16.85 0.63 4.94
N PRO A 125 15.73 1.08 4.38
CA PRO A 125 15.02 0.34 3.32
C PRO A 125 15.76 0.38 1.97
N PHE A 126 16.84 1.16 1.83
CA PHE A 126 17.52 1.46 0.57
C PHE A 126 18.99 0.99 0.51
N SER A 127 19.39 -0.03 1.27
CA SER A 127 20.75 -0.57 1.17
C SER A 127 21.03 -1.06 -0.27
N SER A 128 22.20 -0.71 -0.82
CA SER A 128 22.63 -1.08 -2.19
C SER A 128 22.94 -2.56 -2.34
N GLU A 129 23.34 -3.23 -1.27
CA GLU A 129 23.75 -4.64 -1.28
C GLU A 129 22.62 -5.60 -1.63
N LEU A 130 21.36 -5.16 -1.51
CA LEU A 130 20.16 -5.96 -1.69
C LEU A 130 19.26 -5.46 -2.82
N ALA A 131 19.85 -4.76 -3.80
CA ALA A 131 19.08 -4.16 -4.90
C ALA A 131 18.28 -5.18 -5.74
N ALA A 132 18.73 -6.45 -5.78
CA ALA A 132 18.08 -7.52 -6.53
C ALA A 132 16.94 -8.23 -5.77
N ILE A 133 16.77 -7.98 -4.47
CA ILE A 133 15.78 -8.64 -3.64
C ILE A 133 14.49 -7.81 -3.61
N HIS A 134 13.35 -8.49 -3.68
CA HIS A 134 12.05 -7.84 -3.58
C HIS A 134 11.88 -7.10 -2.25
N GLN A 135 11.26 -5.93 -2.26
CA GLN A 135 11.22 -5.04 -1.09
C GLN A 135 10.50 -5.68 0.11
N ALA A 136 9.46 -6.48 -0.12
CA ALA A 136 8.79 -7.22 0.96
C ALA A 136 9.74 -8.19 1.68
N ASP A 137 10.66 -8.85 0.96
CA ASP A 137 11.64 -9.78 1.57
C ASP A 137 12.68 -9.02 2.40
N ARG A 138 13.07 -7.82 1.95
CA ARG A 138 14.00 -6.96 2.69
C ARG A 138 13.43 -6.48 4.01
N TYR A 139 12.13 -6.29 4.09
CA TYR A 139 11.50 -5.91 5.35
C TYR A 139 11.64 -6.99 6.43
N PHE A 140 11.77 -8.27 6.06
CA PHE A 140 12.04 -9.35 7.03
C PHE A 140 13.42 -9.28 7.66
N GLU A 141 14.43 -8.74 6.97
CA GLU A 141 15.76 -8.60 7.53
C GLU A 141 15.79 -7.70 8.79
N ALA A 142 14.92 -6.68 8.83
CA ALA A 142 14.84 -5.79 9.98
C ALA A 142 14.43 -6.50 11.27
N ILE A 143 13.69 -7.60 11.16
CA ILE A 143 13.23 -8.39 12.31
C ILE A 143 14.10 -9.63 12.56
N GLY A 144 15.22 -9.77 11.82
CA GLY A 144 16.10 -10.93 11.95
C GLY A 144 15.45 -12.26 11.54
N MET A 145 14.40 -12.22 10.74
CA MET A 145 13.73 -13.38 10.17
C MET A 145 14.11 -13.53 8.70
N GLU A 146 14.51 -14.71 8.30
CA GLU A 146 14.66 -15.02 6.87
C GLU A 146 13.29 -15.23 6.24
N TRP A 147 13.12 -14.73 5.00
CA TRP A 147 11.98 -15.08 4.17
C TRP A 147 12.06 -16.57 3.83
N ILE A 148 11.38 -17.41 4.58
CA ILE A 148 11.27 -18.85 4.30
C ILE A 148 9.98 -19.07 3.51
N GLY A 149 9.87 -18.53 2.29
CA GLY A 149 8.86 -18.95 1.30
C GLY A 149 7.43 -19.17 1.81
N ARG A 150 7.08 -18.71 2.99
CA ARG A 150 5.72 -18.78 3.52
C ARG A 150 4.89 -17.77 2.77
N ASP A 151 3.79 -18.24 2.24
CA ASP A 151 2.78 -17.40 1.60
C ASP A 151 2.08 -16.55 2.68
N PHE A 152 2.71 -15.42 3.04
CA PHE A 152 2.12 -14.43 3.95
C PHE A 152 1.19 -13.46 3.19
N THR A 153 0.67 -13.88 2.06
CA THR A 153 -0.37 -13.15 1.33
C THR A 153 -1.70 -13.35 2.04
N HIS A 154 -1.85 -12.75 3.21
CA HIS A 154 -3.16 -12.63 3.82
C HIS A 154 -3.87 -11.43 3.22
N ASP A 155 -5.10 -11.64 2.80
CA ASP A 155 -5.94 -10.56 2.28
C ASP A 155 -6.18 -9.51 3.37
N LEU A 156 -6.19 -8.25 2.98
CA LEU A 156 -6.61 -7.16 3.84
C LEU A 156 -8.12 -7.25 4.06
N ILE A 157 -8.54 -7.53 5.28
CA ILE A 157 -9.95 -7.74 5.60
C ILE A 157 -10.59 -6.42 6.02
N LEU A 158 -11.57 -5.97 5.25
CA LEU A 158 -12.37 -4.79 5.61
C LEU A 158 -13.62 -5.20 6.40
N SER A 159 -14.01 -4.37 7.35
CA SER A 159 -15.25 -4.56 8.10
C SER A 159 -16.47 -4.52 7.16
N ALA A 160 -17.55 -5.21 7.55
CA ALA A 160 -18.80 -5.19 6.79
C ALA A 160 -19.38 -3.78 6.67
N GLU A 161 -19.18 -2.93 7.70
CA GLU A 161 -19.64 -1.53 7.66
C GLU A 161 -18.88 -0.73 6.61
N LEU A 162 -17.55 -0.86 6.57
CA LEU A 162 -16.73 -0.16 5.60
C LEU A 162 -17.10 -0.61 4.17
N LYS A 163 -17.29 -1.92 3.93
CA LYS A 163 -17.77 -2.42 2.63
C LYS A 163 -19.12 -1.82 2.24
N ARG A 164 -20.07 -1.69 3.19
CA ARG A 164 -21.36 -1.03 2.91
C ARG A 164 -21.21 0.45 2.51
N GLN A 165 -20.24 1.15 3.08
CA GLN A 165 -19.97 2.55 2.70
C GLN A 165 -19.48 2.63 1.25
N GLY A 166 -18.56 1.77 0.83
CA GLY A 166 -18.12 1.67 -0.56
C GLY A 166 -19.28 1.38 -1.52
N ARG A 167 -20.15 0.45 -1.15
CA ARG A 167 -21.35 0.13 -1.93
C ARG A 167 -22.25 1.35 -2.17
N ARG A 168 -22.53 2.14 -1.13
CA ARG A 168 -23.34 3.36 -1.25
C ARG A 168 -22.75 4.39 -2.21
N ILE A 169 -21.42 4.54 -2.20
CA ILE A 169 -20.73 5.44 -3.14
C ILE A 169 -20.89 4.96 -4.57
N LEU A 170 -20.73 3.67 -4.81
CA LEU A 170 -20.91 3.08 -6.13
C LEU A 170 -22.36 3.21 -6.64
N GLU A 171 -23.32 3.04 -5.76
CA GLU A 171 -24.76 3.26 -6.06
C GLU A 171 -25.04 4.72 -6.41
N ALA A 172 -24.42 5.67 -5.73
CA ALA A 172 -24.49 7.10 -6.06
C ALA A 172 -23.86 7.42 -7.44
N CYS A 173 -22.92 6.57 -7.91
CA CYS A 173 -22.36 6.60 -9.26
C CYS A 173 -23.18 5.76 -10.27
N ASN A 174 -24.40 5.36 -9.94
CA ASN A 174 -25.32 4.55 -10.75
C ASN A 174 -24.85 3.09 -10.98
N TRP A 175 -23.97 2.54 -10.16
CA TRP A 175 -23.64 1.13 -10.21
C TRP A 175 -24.55 0.32 -9.28
N ASN A 176 -25.33 -0.56 -9.84
CA ASN A 176 -26.32 -1.40 -9.11
C ASN A 176 -25.82 -2.84 -8.86
N GLY A 177 -24.62 -3.18 -9.34
CA GLY A 177 -24.04 -4.53 -9.22
C GLY A 177 -24.52 -5.50 -10.31
N ALA A 178 -25.26 -5.05 -11.34
CA ALA A 178 -25.73 -5.92 -12.41
C ALA A 178 -24.60 -6.37 -13.35
N SER A 179 -23.59 -5.53 -13.54
CA SER A 179 -22.40 -5.84 -14.32
C SER A 179 -21.14 -5.73 -13.46
N PRO A 180 -20.06 -6.50 -13.77
CA PRO A 180 -18.82 -6.45 -13.01
C PRO A 180 -18.19 -5.06 -13.07
N LEU A 181 -17.79 -4.55 -11.89
CA LEU A 181 -17.13 -3.26 -11.75
C LEU A 181 -15.64 -3.39 -12.09
N VAL A 182 -15.13 -2.50 -12.93
CA VAL A 182 -13.68 -2.35 -13.17
C VAL A 182 -13.24 -0.97 -12.75
N LEU A 183 -12.32 -0.89 -11.81
CA LEU A 183 -11.75 0.38 -11.37
C LEU A 183 -10.44 0.65 -12.09
N ILE A 184 -10.35 1.81 -12.72
CA ILE A 184 -9.16 2.26 -13.44
C ILE A 184 -8.57 3.47 -12.75
N HIS A 185 -7.30 3.39 -12.35
CA HIS A 185 -6.57 4.49 -11.72
C HIS A 185 -5.49 5.01 -12.68
N PRO A 186 -5.73 6.11 -13.41
CA PRO A 186 -4.77 6.67 -14.37
C PRO A 186 -3.57 7.33 -13.73
N GLY A 187 -3.64 7.59 -12.42
CA GLY A 187 -2.62 8.30 -11.66
C GLY A 187 -1.52 7.42 -11.08
N SER A 188 -0.57 8.09 -10.47
CA SER A 188 0.51 7.51 -9.66
C SER A 188 1.14 8.62 -8.81
N GLY A 189 1.99 8.26 -7.85
CA GLY A 189 2.80 9.23 -7.09
C GLY A 189 3.76 10.07 -7.96
N SER A 190 3.89 9.76 -9.24
CA SER A 190 4.60 10.56 -10.23
C SER A 190 4.00 10.35 -11.62
N VAL A 191 3.81 11.43 -12.37
CA VAL A 191 3.36 11.41 -13.78
C VAL A 191 4.32 10.65 -14.71
N HIS A 192 5.57 10.48 -14.29
CA HIS A 192 6.59 9.75 -15.02
C HIS A 192 6.44 8.23 -14.91
N LYS A 193 5.54 7.75 -14.06
CA LYS A 193 5.18 6.34 -13.92
C LYS A 193 3.89 5.96 -14.66
N CYS A 194 3.22 6.94 -15.28
CA CYS A 194 1.95 6.72 -15.96
C CYS A 194 2.17 6.45 -17.44
N VAL A 195 1.46 5.45 -17.97
CA VAL A 195 1.31 5.27 -19.42
C VAL A 195 0.55 6.46 -20.03
N GLU A 196 0.59 6.62 -21.33
CA GLU A 196 -0.22 7.62 -22.02
C GLU A 196 -1.73 7.33 -21.86
N ALA A 197 -2.55 8.36 -22.00
CA ALA A 197 -3.98 8.25 -21.73
C ALA A 197 -4.73 7.39 -22.75
N TRP A 198 -4.32 7.43 -24.04
CA TRP A 198 -5.05 6.75 -25.10
C TRP A 198 -5.06 5.22 -24.98
N PRO A 199 -4.01 4.49 -24.53
CA PRO A 199 -4.11 3.06 -24.28
C PRO A 199 -5.13 2.70 -23.20
N LEU A 200 -5.18 3.47 -22.11
CA LEU A 200 -6.20 3.27 -21.07
C LEU A 200 -7.61 3.54 -21.61
N ALA A 201 -7.79 4.57 -22.42
CA ALA A 201 -9.08 4.84 -23.07
C ALA A 201 -9.53 3.65 -23.94
N LYS A 202 -8.60 3.04 -24.70
CA LYS A 202 -8.93 1.84 -25.50
C LYS A 202 -9.27 0.61 -24.64
N VAL A 203 -8.62 0.45 -23.50
CA VAL A 203 -8.99 -0.60 -22.54
C VAL A 203 -10.39 -0.35 -21.98
N ILE A 204 -10.72 0.91 -21.65
CA ILE A 204 -12.06 1.29 -21.16
C ILE A 204 -13.14 1.02 -22.23
N GLU A 205 -12.91 1.40 -23.49
CA GLU A 205 -13.83 1.12 -24.59
C GLU A 205 -14.06 -0.39 -24.75
N TRP A 206 -12.99 -1.19 -24.73
CA TRP A 206 -13.09 -2.65 -24.78
C TRP A 206 -13.86 -3.24 -23.58
N LEU A 207 -13.67 -2.70 -22.35
CA LEU A 207 -14.43 -3.14 -21.17
C LEU A 207 -15.93 -2.89 -21.31
N LEU A 208 -16.31 -1.75 -21.89
CA LEU A 208 -17.72 -1.43 -22.18
C LEU A 208 -18.31 -2.39 -23.22
N GLU A 209 -17.56 -2.74 -24.26
CA GLU A 209 -17.96 -3.74 -25.27
C GLU A 209 -18.11 -5.16 -24.67
N ALA A 210 -17.41 -5.43 -23.55
CA ALA A 210 -17.47 -6.69 -22.81
C ALA A 210 -18.50 -6.69 -21.67
N ASP A 211 -19.48 -5.78 -21.70
CA ASP A 211 -20.55 -5.63 -20.69
C ASP A 211 -20.03 -5.40 -19.25
N MET A 212 -18.85 -4.82 -19.10
CA MET A 212 -18.28 -4.43 -17.82
C MET A 212 -18.65 -2.97 -17.48
N THR A 213 -18.54 -2.60 -16.21
CA THR A 213 -18.73 -1.22 -15.76
C THR A 213 -17.40 -0.58 -15.37
N PRO A 214 -16.68 0.10 -16.30
CA PRO A 214 -15.47 0.83 -15.96
C PRO A 214 -15.80 2.14 -15.24
N MET A 215 -15.04 2.45 -14.18
CA MET A 215 -15.05 3.74 -13.49
C MET A 215 -13.62 4.21 -13.24
N LEU A 216 -13.39 5.51 -13.36
CA LEU A 216 -12.11 6.13 -13.07
C LEU A 216 -12.00 6.45 -11.59
N LEU A 217 -10.86 6.16 -10.99
CA LEU A 217 -10.51 6.57 -9.64
C LEU A 217 -9.55 7.75 -9.73
N GLU A 218 -9.86 8.85 -9.04
CA GLU A 218 -9.09 10.09 -9.03
C GLU A 218 -8.66 10.41 -7.60
N GLY A 219 -7.35 10.43 -7.36
CA GLY A 219 -6.76 10.95 -6.15
C GLY A 219 -6.42 12.45 -6.28
N PRO A 220 -5.95 13.09 -5.20
CA PRO A 220 -5.67 14.53 -5.18
C PRO A 220 -4.63 15.01 -6.21
N ALA A 221 -3.76 14.11 -6.70
CA ALA A 221 -2.70 14.43 -7.65
C ALA A 221 -3.01 13.96 -9.09
N ASP A 222 -4.20 13.40 -9.35
CA ASP A 222 -4.49 12.64 -10.57
C ASP A 222 -5.41 13.36 -11.55
N GLU A 223 -5.90 14.55 -11.21
CA GLU A 223 -6.87 15.31 -12.02
C GLU A 223 -6.46 15.42 -13.50
N ARG A 224 -5.18 15.73 -13.74
CA ARG A 224 -4.66 15.86 -15.11
C ARG A 224 -4.71 14.54 -15.87
N GLN A 225 -4.31 13.44 -15.26
CA GLN A 225 -4.29 12.11 -15.88
C GLN A 225 -5.71 11.64 -16.18
N VAL A 226 -6.63 11.83 -15.23
CA VAL A 226 -8.06 11.52 -15.41
C VAL A 226 -8.67 12.35 -16.53
N ALA A 227 -8.39 13.68 -16.57
CA ALA A 227 -8.87 14.55 -17.64
C ALA A 227 -8.35 14.11 -19.03
N GLN A 228 -7.07 13.71 -19.12
CA GLN A 228 -6.48 13.21 -20.36
C GLN A 228 -7.14 11.90 -20.83
N VAL A 229 -7.40 10.95 -19.92
CA VAL A 229 -8.11 9.71 -20.28
C VAL A 229 -9.53 10.05 -20.75
N ARG A 230 -10.26 10.90 -20.02
CA ARG A 230 -11.62 11.31 -20.39
C ARG A 230 -11.68 11.99 -21.75
N SER A 231 -10.71 12.83 -22.08
CA SER A 231 -10.64 13.49 -23.39
C SER A 231 -10.32 12.54 -24.54
N SER A 232 -9.77 11.37 -24.26
CA SER A 232 -9.47 10.32 -25.24
C SER A 232 -10.61 9.32 -25.43
N LEU A 233 -11.68 9.40 -24.59
CA LEU A 233 -12.84 8.52 -24.69
C LEU A 233 -13.89 9.09 -25.62
N THR A 234 -14.58 8.22 -26.33
CA THR A 234 -15.77 8.56 -27.15
C THR A 234 -17.05 8.59 -26.31
N VAL A 235 -17.04 7.96 -25.13
CA VAL A 235 -18.15 7.87 -24.19
C VAL A 235 -17.74 8.38 -22.82
N SER A 236 -18.70 8.84 -22.02
CA SER A 236 -18.42 9.29 -20.65
C SER A 236 -18.46 8.09 -19.70
N VAL A 237 -17.48 7.99 -18.81
CA VAL A 237 -17.46 7.04 -17.69
C VAL A 237 -17.45 7.78 -16.36
N PRO A 238 -18.06 7.22 -15.29
CA PRO A 238 -18.06 7.83 -13.97
C PRO A 238 -16.63 8.02 -13.42
N VAL A 239 -16.47 9.09 -12.64
CA VAL A 239 -15.21 9.36 -11.91
C VAL A 239 -15.53 9.38 -10.41
N ILE A 240 -14.81 8.57 -9.65
CA ILE A 240 -14.89 8.52 -8.19
C ILE A 240 -13.68 9.32 -7.66
N ARG A 241 -13.97 10.33 -6.83
CA ARG A 241 -12.94 11.25 -6.32
C ARG A 241 -13.21 11.67 -4.88
N ASP A 242 -12.27 12.42 -4.29
CA ASP A 242 -12.41 13.04 -2.97
C ASP A 242 -12.70 12.05 -1.84
N LEU A 243 -12.13 10.85 -1.93
CA LEU A 243 -12.30 9.80 -0.95
C LEU A 243 -11.11 9.69 0.00
N SER A 244 -11.38 9.42 1.28
CA SER A 244 -10.34 8.97 2.20
C SER A 244 -9.82 7.57 1.80
N LEU A 245 -8.61 7.22 2.24
CA LEU A 245 -7.99 5.94 1.89
C LEU A 245 -8.84 4.73 2.29
N SER A 246 -9.44 4.74 3.49
CA SER A 246 -10.33 3.66 3.94
C SER A 246 -11.56 3.53 3.04
N ILE A 247 -12.09 4.65 2.55
CA ILE A 247 -13.21 4.63 1.60
C ILE A 247 -12.77 4.16 0.22
N VAL A 248 -11.58 4.54 -0.27
CA VAL A 248 -11.00 3.96 -1.50
C VAL A 248 -10.89 2.44 -1.37
N ALA A 249 -10.38 1.94 -0.25
CA ALA A 249 -10.32 0.49 0.03
C ALA A 249 -11.72 -0.15 -0.03
N SER A 250 -12.72 0.52 0.53
CA SER A 250 -14.09 0.02 0.55
C SER A 250 -14.73 -0.04 -0.85
N VAL A 251 -14.43 0.91 -1.72
CA VAL A 251 -14.86 0.92 -3.12
C VAL A 251 -14.14 -0.17 -3.91
N LEU A 252 -12.81 -0.28 -3.74
CA LEU A 252 -11.99 -1.35 -4.35
C LEU A 252 -12.52 -2.75 -4.03
N ALA A 253 -12.98 -2.99 -2.80
CA ALA A 253 -13.50 -4.29 -2.37
C ALA A 253 -14.74 -4.79 -3.15
N HIS A 254 -15.34 -3.96 -3.99
CA HIS A 254 -16.43 -4.33 -4.89
C HIS A 254 -16.02 -4.53 -6.35
N ALA A 255 -14.74 -4.24 -6.67
CA ALA A 255 -14.26 -4.37 -8.04
C ALA A 255 -13.99 -5.83 -8.40
N ALA A 256 -14.40 -6.22 -9.61
CA ALA A 256 -14.02 -7.50 -10.22
C ALA A 256 -12.60 -7.43 -10.81
N LEU A 257 -12.13 -6.23 -11.14
CA LEU A 257 -10.80 -5.97 -11.69
C LEU A 257 -10.35 -4.55 -11.33
N TYR A 258 -9.07 -4.40 -11.08
CA TYR A 258 -8.40 -3.11 -10.98
C TYR A 258 -7.32 -2.99 -12.05
N VAL A 259 -7.23 -1.82 -12.69
CA VAL A 259 -6.19 -1.48 -13.67
C VAL A 259 -5.53 -0.17 -13.25
N GLY A 260 -4.21 -0.17 -13.11
CA GLY A 260 -3.49 1.04 -12.70
C GLY A 260 -1.99 0.96 -12.92
N HIS A 261 -1.29 1.94 -12.38
CA HIS A 261 0.16 2.09 -12.49
C HIS A 261 0.88 1.67 -11.21
N ASP A 262 2.21 1.74 -11.20
CA ASP A 262 3.00 1.67 -9.97
C ASP A 262 2.60 2.80 -9.00
N SER A 263 1.67 2.48 -8.12
CA SER A 263 1.10 3.41 -7.13
C SER A 263 0.67 2.68 -5.87
N GLY A 264 0.52 3.42 -4.76
CA GLY A 264 0.02 2.86 -3.51
C GLY A 264 -1.38 2.23 -3.65
N ILE A 265 -2.25 2.76 -4.52
CA ILE A 265 -3.59 2.21 -4.77
C ILE A 265 -3.52 0.84 -5.46
N THR A 266 -2.55 0.63 -6.34
CA THR A 266 -2.30 -0.68 -6.96
C THR A 266 -1.91 -1.72 -5.92
N HIS A 267 -1.06 -1.34 -4.96
CA HIS A 267 -0.73 -2.21 -3.82
C HIS A 267 -1.94 -2.48 -2.92
N LEU A 268 -2.80 -1.49 -2.76
CA LEU A 268 -4.03 -1.64 -1.97
C LEU A 268 -5.01 -2.61 -2.64
N ALA A 269 -5.21 -2.50 -3.96
CA ALA A 269 -6.04 -3.44 -4.72
C ALA A 269 -5.53 -4.88 -4.59
N ALA A 270 -4.22 -5.08 -4.76
CA ALA A 270 -3.59 -6.39 -4.58
C ALA A 270 -3.70 -6.90 -3.13
N ALA A 271 -3.54 -6.02 -2.13
CA ALA A 271 -3.70 -6.38 -0.72
C ALA A 271 -5.13 -6.81 -0.36
N LEU A 272 -6.13 -6.29 -1.07
CA LEU A 272 -7.54 -6.68 -0.97
C LEU A 272 -7.87 -7.93 -1.79
N ALA A 273 -6.87 -8.59 -2.39
CA ALA A 273 -7.01 -9.74 -3.30
C ALA A 273 -7.86 -9.45 -4.56
N ILE A 274 -7.99 -8.20 -4.94
CA ILE A 274 -8.69 -7.83 -6.17
C ILE A 274 -7.79 -8.18 -7.36
N PRO A 275 -8.31 -8.87 -8.40
CA PRO A 275 -7.60 -9.05 -9.64
C PRO A 275 -7.02 -7.73 -10.14
N THR A 276 -5.72 -7.67 -10.37
CA THR A 276 -4.99 -6.42 -10.56
C THR A 276 -4.10 -6.49 -11.79
N VAL A 277 -4.27 -5.56 -12.71
CA VAL A 277 -3.36 -5.31 -13.82
C VAL A 277 -2.56 -4.04 -13.50
N ALA A 278 -1.26 -4.20 -13.28
CA ALA A 278 -0.35 -3.16 -12.83
C ALA A 278 0.66 -2.80 -13.94
N CYS A 279 0.62 -1.55 -14.43
CA CYS A 279 1.57 -1.03 -15.40
C CYS A 279 2.78 -0.44 -14.67
N PHE A 280 3.96 -1.02 -14.92
CA PHE A 280 5.24 -0.59 -14.38
C PHE A 280 6.13 -0.02 -15.49
N GLY A 281 6.93 0.97 -15.17
CA GLY A 281 7.80 1.65 -16.12
C GLY A 281 9.21 1.82 -15.57
N PRO A 282 9.59 3.04 -15.12
CA PRO A 282 10.95 3.32 -14.65
C PRO A 282 11.29 2.63 -13.33
N THR A 283 10.29 2.25 -12.54
CA THR A 283 10.48 1.51 -11.30
C THR A 283 10.62 0.01 -11.59
N GLN A 284 11.60 -0.64 -10.98
CA GLN A 284 11.83 -2.07 -11.16
C GLN A 284 10.69 -2.90 -10.54
N ALA A 285 9.87 -3.50 -11.39
CA ALA A 285 8.75 -4.34 -10.96
C ALA A 285 9.21 -5.54 -10.12
N SER A 286 10.33 -6.18 -10.47
CA SER A 286 10.91 -7.30 -9.69
C SER A 286 11.20 -6.95 -8.24
N ARG A 287 11.41 -5.67 -7.94
CA ARG A 287 11.64 -5.17 -6.58
C ARG A 287 10.39 -4.64 -5.91
N TRP A 288 9.53 -3.95 -6.65
CA TRP A 288 8.49 -3.09 -6.07
C TRP A 288 7.07 -3.50 -6.41
N ALA A 289 6.84 -4.45 -7.34
CA ALA A 289 5.48 -4.81 -7.70
C ALA A 289 4.72 -5.43 -6.52
N PRO A 290 3.41 -5.23 -6.42
CA PRO A 290 2.61 -5.95 -5.45
C PRO A 290 2.68 -7.47 -5.74
N ARG A 291 2.67 -8.28 -4.69
CA ARG A 291 2.64 -9.74 -4.79
C ARG A 291 1.23 -10.26 -4.64
N GLY A 292 0.89 -11.30 -5.35
CA GLY A 292 -0.40 -11.99 -5.28
C GLY A 292 -0.62 -12.87 -6.50
N SER A 293 -1.37 -13.95 -6.36
CA SER A 293 -1.74 -14.84 -7.46
C SER A 293 -2.68 -14.19 -8.49
N THR A 294 -3.31 -13.09 -8.11
CA THR A 294 -4.24 -12.31 -8.93
C THR A 294 -3.63 -11.01 -9.47
N VAL A 295 -2.29 -10.90 -9.50
CA VAL A 295 -1.58 -9.72 -9.97
C VAL A 295 -0.87 -10.01 -11.28
N SER A 296 -1.21 -9.26 -12.33
CA SER A 296 -0.49 -9.22 -13.60
C SER A 296 0.29 -7.92 -13.71
N VAL A 297 1.61 -8.02 -13.87
CA VAL A 297 2.48 -6.86 -14.05
C VAL A 297 2.87 -6.73 -15.51
N LEU A 298 2.63 -5.55 -16.08
CA LEU A 298 2.95 -5.20 -17.45
C LEU A 298 4.04 -4.14 -17.47
N SER A 299 4.99 -4.27 -18.37
CA SER A 299 6.03 -3.27 -18.60
C SER A 299 6.36 -3.22 -20.09
N GLY A 300 6.80 -2.06 -20.56
CA GLY A 300 7.41 -1.95 -21.87
C GLY A 300 8.85 -2.51 -21.86
N ARG A 301 9.70 -2.00 -22.75
CA ARG A 301 11.12 -2.35 -22.75
C ARG A 301 11.80 -1.86 -21.46
N PRO A 302 12.88 -2.52 -20.99
CA PRO A 302 13.58 -2.09 -19.78
C PRO A 302 13.95 -0.61 -19.81
N CYS A 303 13.77 0.07 -18.67
CA CYS A 303 14.17 1.46 -18.52
C CYS A 303 15.70 1.59 -18.60
N VAL A 304 16.18 2.53 -19.41
CA VAL A 304 17.62 2.81 -19.59
C VAL A 304 18.09 4.04 -18.81
N CYS A 305 17.20 4.74 -18.11
CA CYS A 305 17.53 5.89 -17.28
C CYS A 305 18.33 5.46 -16.07
N ALA A 306 19.47 6.10 -15.81
CA ALA A 306 20.37 5.74 -14.72
C ALA A 306 19.86 6.23 -13.37
N ASP A 307 19.09 7.32 -13.36
CA ASP A 307 18.56 7.94 -12.14
C ASP A 307 17.19 8.61 -12.38
N TRP A 308 16.58 9.10 -11.31
CA TRP A 308 15.27 9.73 -11.40
C TRP A 308 15.25 11.03 -12.18
N ARG A 309 16.33 11.81 -12.21
CA ARG A 309 16.43 13.05 -13.00
C ARG A 309 16.35 12.74 -14.50
N GLN A 310 16.98 11.64 -14.93
CA GLN A 310 16.85 11.16 -16.30
C GLN A 310 15.44 10.67 -16.61
N VAL A 311 14.75 10.03 -15.65
CA VAL A 311 13.34 9.63 -15.80
C VAL A 311 12.45 10.85 -16.02
N GLU A 312 12.63 11.91 -15.24
CA GLU A 312 11.84 13.15 -15.34
C GLU A 312 12.00 13.84 -16.70
N THR A 313 13.16 13.74 -17.32
CA THR A 313 13.48 14.35 -18.62
C THR A 313 13.34 13.39 -19.80
N CYS A 314 13.04 12.12 -19.56
CA CYS A 314 12.92 11.09 -20.58
C CYS A 314 11.70 11.33 -21.48
N LYS A 315 11.95 11.56 -22.78
CA LYS A 315 10.90 11.78 -23.78
C LYS A 315 10.36 10.47 -24.36
N GLU A 316 11.20 9.46 -24.50
CA GLU A 316 10.85 8.22 -25.18
C GLU A 316 9.99 7.28 -24.33
N LYS A 317 10.19 7.27 -23.01
CA LYS A 317 9.46 6.46 -22.04
C LYS A 317 9.21 5.01 -22.49
N VAL A 318 10.21 4.39 -23.10
CA VAL A 318 10.11 3.04 -23.68
C VAL A 318 9.62 1.99 -22.69
N CYS A 319 9.88 2.20 -21.39
CA CYS A 319 9.43 1.33 -20.32
C CYS A 319 7.93 1.42 -20.03
N LEU A 320 7.27 2.46 -20.52
CA LEU A 320 5.81 2.68 -20.41
C LEU A 320 5.07 2.45 -21.75
N GLN A 321 5.79 2.05 -22.82
CA GLN A 321 5.17 1.69 -24.08
C GLN A 321 4.58 0.27 -23.99
N ILE A 322 3.44 0.17 -23.33
CA ILE A 322 2.68 -1.07 -23.16
C ILE A 322 1.57 -1.07 -24.21
N SER A 323 1.47 -2.15 -25.00
CA SER A 323 0.44 -2.22 -26.05
C SER A 323 -0.97 -2.37 -25.45
N VAL A 324 -1.95 -1.85 -26.17
CA VAL A 324 -3.38 -1.99 -25.84
C VAL A 324 -3.77 -3.46 -25.78
N GLU A 325 -3.31 -4.24 -26.78
CA GLU A 325 -3.56 -5.68 -26.87
C GLU A 325 -3.01 -6.43 -25.64
N GLY A 326 -1.81 -6.04 -25.18
CA GLY A 326 -1.19 -6.61 -23.97
C GLY A 326 -2.00 -6.29 -22.70
N MET A 327 -2.48 -5.04 -22.57
CA MET A 327 -3.36 -4.66 -21.45
C MET A 327 -4.69 -5.41 -21.49
N ILE A 328 -5.33 -5.49 -22.65
CA ILE A 328 -6.58 -6.23 -22.82
C ILE A 328 -6.38 -7.74 -22.55
N ALA A 329 -5.30 -8.32 -23.03
CA ALA A 329 -4.98 -9.74 -22.78
C ALA A 329 -4.83 -10.02 -21.29
N ALA A 330 -4.15 -9.13 -20.55
CA ALA A 330 -4.03 -9.24 -19.10
C ALA A 330 -5.40 -9.09 -18.39
N CYS A 331 -6.22 -8.14 -18.81
CA CYS A 331 -7.57 -7.99 -18.26
C CYS A 331 -8.44 -9.23 -18.52
N ARG A 332 -8.37 -9.82 -19.71
CA ARG A 332 -9.14 -11.04 -20.09
C ARG A 332 -8.86 -12.22 -19.15
N THR A 333 -7.65 -12.34 -18.62
CA THR A 333 -7.31 -13.40 -17.66
C THR A 333 -8.24 -13.43 -16.46
N TYR A 334 -8.81 -12.28 -16.09
CA TYR A 334 -9.64 -12.14 -14.90
C TYR A 334 -11.13 -11.95 -15.16
N VAL A 335 -11.52 -11.51 -16.38
CA VAL A 335 -12.93 -11.16 -16.67
C VAL A 335 -13.64 -12.15 -17.59
N VAL A 336 -12.92 -13.03 -18.28
CA VAL A 336 -13.49 -13.99 -19.27
C VAL A 336 -13.55 -15.43 -18.73
N SER A 337 -13.04 -15.71 -17.55
CA SER A 337 -13.25 -17.00 -16.89
C SER A 337 -14.51 -16.91 -16.04
N PRO A 338 -15.66 -17.47 -16.46
CA PRO A 338 -16.75 -17.69 -15.50
C PRO A 338 -16.27 -18.69 -14.45
N PRO A 339 -16.79 -18.60 -13.23
CA PRO A 339 -16.45 -19.50 -12.14
C PRO A 339 -16.82 -20.95 -12.45
#